data_5d5e4c5bfe5ad1285d79fb1b66834ebd
#
_entry.id   5d5e4c5bfe5ad1285d79fb1b66834ebd
#
_cell.length_a   1.000
_cell.length_b   1.000
_cell.length_c   1.000
_cell.angle_alpha   90.00
_cell.angle_beta   90.00
_cell.angle_gamma   90.00
#
_symmetry.space_group_name_H-M   'P 1'
#
loop_
_entity.id
_entity.type
_entity.pdbx_description
1 polymer ?
#
loop_
_entity_poly.entity_id
_entity_poly.type
_entity_poly.pdbx_seq_one_letter_code
_entity_poly.pdbx_strand_id
1 'polypeptide(L)'
;VFALGRVLRAGGDADTTWVPFLAGAACWVLTYLLLPKPMRLYVFGHEFTHVLWTWLFGGKVKRFRASASGGHVVVNKSNFAIALAPYFFPLYAVLVVLGFLAGHWLWNWAHYLALFHLLLGAAYAFHVTLNWHILKFDQSDIRDQGYLFSAVIIFLGNVAVLLVGIPLLVPKVGPGAGLGWWLECTGEILSRLRQVL
;
A
#
# COMPACT_ATOMS: atom_id res chain seq x y z
N VAL A 1 -3.34 12.51 -8.89
CA VAL A 1 -3.08 13.51 -7.83
C VAL A 1 -4.33 14.32 -7.51
N PHE A 2 -5.05 14.93 -8.49
CA PHE A 2 -6.26 15.75 -8.23
C PHE A 2 -7.37 14.96 -7.51
N ALA A 3 -7.69 13.74 -7.96
CA ALA A 3 -8.67 12.89 -7.30
C ALA A 3 -8.28 12.56 -5.85
N LEU A 4 -7.00 12.29 -5.58
CA LEU A 4 -6.51 12.07 -4.22
C LEU A 4 -6.70 13.32 -3.35
N GLY A 5 -6.46 14.52 -3.90
CA GLY A 5 -6.74 15.78 -3.21
C GLY A 5 -8.21 15.94 -2.82
N ARG A 6 -9.16 15.53 -3.68
CA ARG A 6 -10.60 15.50 -3.36
C ARG A 6 -10.92 14.51 -2.23
N VAL A 7 -10.37 13.30 -2.30
CA VAL A 7 -10.55 12.27 -1.26
C VAL A 7 -10.06 12.77 0.10
N LEU A 8 -8.86 13.36 0.15
CA LEU A 8 -8.27 13.88 1.39
C LEU A 8 -9.09 15.04 1.98
N ARG A 9 -9.60 15.95 1.15
CA ARG A 9 -10.47 17.05 1.61
C ARG A 9 -11.81 16.53 2.16
N ALA A 10 -12.44 15.59 1.47
CA ALA A 10 -13.71 15.01 1.89
C ALA A 10 -13.59 14.20 3.19
N GLY A 11 -12.42 13.60 3.46
CA GLY A 11 -12.16 12.81 4.66
C GLY A 11 -11.45 13.57 5.79
N GLY A 12 -11.09 14.86 5.59
CA GLY A 12 -10.22 15.61 6.53
C GLY A 12 -10.75 15.76 7.95
N ASP A 13 -12.08 15.82 8.13
CA ASP A 13 -12.74 16.02 9.42
C ASP A 13 -13.07 14.70 10.16
N ALA A 14 -12.51 13.56 9.73
CA ALA A 14 -12.76 12.27 10.35
C ALA A 14 -11.80 11.99 11.51
N ASP A 15 -11.86 12.76 12.59
CA ASP A 15 -10.95 12.68 13.74
C ASP A 15 -10.89 11.28 14.35
N THR A 16 -12.02 10.57 14.42
CA THR A 16 -12.10 9.19 14.93
C THR A 16 -11.30 8.18 14.08
N THR A 17 -11.00 8.52 12.84
CA THR A 17 -10.16 7.73 11.93
C THR A 17 -8.71 8.24 11.97
N TRP A 18 -8.52 9.54 11.75
CA TRP A 18 -7.18 10.11 11.54
C TRP A 18 -6.35 10.19 12.81
N VAL A 19 -6.95 10.52 13.96
CA VAL A 19 -6.20 10.63 15.22
C VAL A 19 -5.55 9.30 15.60
N PRO A 20 -6.27 8.18 15.72
CA PRO A 20 -5.62 6.89 16.03
C PRO A 20 -4.72 6.40 14.91
N PHE A 21 -5.04 6.63 13.63
CA PHE A 21 -4.18 6.27 12.51
C PHE A 21 -2.81 6.98 12.58
N LEU A 22 -2.83 8.30 12.77
CA LEU A 22 -1.60 9.09 12.88
C LEU A 22 -0.81 8.75 14.16
N ALA A 23 -1.50 8.45 15.27
CA ALA A 23 -0.85 7.97 16.49
C ALA A 23 -0.11 6.65 16.23
N GLY A 24 -0.73 5.69 15.57
CA GLY A 24 -0.09 4.43 15.19
C GLY A 24 1.11 4.64 14.25
N ALA A 25 0.96 5.50 13.25
CA ALA A 25 2.05 5.85 12.34
C ALA A 25 3.22 6.50 13.09
N ALA A 26 2.94 7.43 14.02
CA ALA A 26 3.96 8.08 14.85
C ALA A 26 4.67 7.08 15.77
N CYS A 27 3.94 6.18 16.43
CA CYS A 27 4.52 5.11 17.25
C CYS A 27 5.48 4.24 16.42
N TRP A 28 5.08 3.86 15.20
CA TRP A 28 5.97 3.11 14.33
C TRP A 28 7.21 3.92 13.92
N VAL A 29 7.04 5.18 13.51
CA VAL A 29 8.18 6.04 13.12
C VAL A 29 9.18 6.18 14.26
N LEU A 30 8.71 6.38 15.49
CA LEU A 30 9.59 6.40 16.68
C LEU A 30 10.31 5.06 16.85
N THR A 31 9.60 3.94 16.73
CA THR A 31 10.21 2.59 16.75
C THR A 31 11.28 2.44 15.68
N TYR A 32 11.00 2.87 14.44
CA TYR A 32 11.92 2.82 13.31
C TYR A 32 13.19 3.67 13.53
N LEU A 33 13.07 4.82 14.21
CA LEU A 33 14.20 5.71 14.48
C LEU A 33 15.05 5.24 15.67
N LEU A 34 14.43 4.66 16.70
CA LEU A 34 15.10 4.36 17.97
C LEU A 34 15.54 2.90 18.10
N LEU A 35 14.91 1.97 17.37
CA LEU A 35 15.17 0.54 17.50
C LEU A 35 15.78 -0.07 16.22
N PRO A 36 16.44 -1.24 16.32
CA PRO A 36 16.89 -1.99 15.17
C PRO A 36 15.72 -2.32 14.23
N LYS A 37 15.92 -2.12 12.93
CA LYS A 37 14.89 -2.37 11.92
C LYS A 37 14.56 -3.86 11.83
N PRO A 38 13.26 -4.26 11.83
CA PRO A 38 12.84 -5.65 11.77
C PRO A 38 12.94 -6.20 10.33
N MET A 39 14.18 -6.26 9.80
CA MET A 39 14.43 -6.62 8.40
C MET A 39 13.89 -7.99 8.00
N ARG A 40 13.86 -8.98 8.93
CA ARG A 40 13.26 -10.29 8.64
C ARG A 40 11.78 -10.19 8.29
N LEU A 41 11.03 -9.38 9.07
CA LEU A 41 9.61 -9.15 8.84
C LEU A 41 9.39 -8.40 7.51
N TYR A 42 10.20 -7.37 7.26
CA TYR A 42 10.14 -6.63 6.01
C TYR A 42 10.42 -7.53 4.80
N VAL A 43 11.54 -8.25 4.79
CA VAL A 43 11.92 -9.13 3.68
C VAL A 43 10.87 -10.22 3.46
N PHE A 44 10.35 -10.82 4.54
CA PHE A 44 9.25 -11.78 4.40
C PHE A 44 8.04 -11.17 3.69
N GLY A 45 7.57 -10.00 4.12
CA GLY A 45 6.44 -9.32 3.48
C GLY A 45 6.70 -8.94 2.03
N HIS A 46 7.92 -8.50 1.71
CA HIS A 46 8.36 -8.17 0.36
C HIS A 46 8.28 -9.40 -0.56
N GLU A 47 8.97 -10.47 -0.20
CA GLU A 47 8.98 -11.71 -0.97
C GLU A 47 7.59 -12.37 -1.05
N PHE A 48 6.82 -12.32 0.05
CA PHE A 48 5.46 -12.86 0.05
C PHE A 48 4.51 -12.04 -0.84
N THR A 49 4.75 -10.75 -1.00
CA THR A 49 4.00 -9.94 -1.98
C THR A 49 4.26 -10.42 -3.41
N HIS A 50 5.51 -10.75 -3.77
CA HIS A 50 5.79 -11.38 -5.07
C HIS A 50 5.01 -12.70 -5.25
N VAL A 51 4.92 -13.53 -4.19
CA VAL A 51 4.13 -14.77 -4.22
C VAL A 51 2.66 -14.49 -4.50
N LEU A 52 2.04 -13.59 -3.75
CA LEU A 52 0.63 -13.24 -3.90
C LEU A 52 0.31 -12.72 -5.30
N TRP A 53 1.14 -11.81 -5.81
CA TRP A 53 0.95 -11.24 -7.14
C TRP A 53 1.24 -12.27 -8.24
N THR A 54 2.19 -13.19 -8.04
CA THR A 54 2.39 -14.31 -8.96
C THR A 54 1.13 -15.17 -9.08
N TRP A 55 0.51 -15.52 -7.95
CA TRP A 55 -0.75 -16.28 -7.95
C TRP A 55 -1.90 -15.50 -8.58
N LEU A 56 -2.02 -14.20 -8.30
CA LEU A 56 -3.02 -13.33 -8.91
C LEU A 56 -2.93 -13.30 -10.44
N PHE A 57 -1.71 -13.36 -10.98
CA PHE A 57 -1.47 -13.44 -12.43
C PHE A 57 -1.45 -14.89 -12.99
N GLY A 58 -1.92 -15.88 -12.22
CA GLY A 58 -2.01 -17.28 -12.65
C GLY A 58 -0.65 -17.97 -12.76
N GLY A 59 0.39 -17.47 -12.10
CA GLY A 59 1.70 -18.08 -12.02
C GLY A 59 1.82 -19.11 -10.89
N LYS A 60 2.97 -19.82 -10.87
CA LYS A 60 3.32 -20.80 -9.84
C LYS A 60 4.66 -20.42 -9.19
N VAL A 61 4.71 -20.55 -7.88
CA VAL A 61 5.93 -20.35 -7.08
C VAL A 61 6.69 -21.66 -7.01
N LYS A 62 7.97 -21.66 -7.37
CA LYS A 62 8.86 -22.82 -7.33
C LYS A 62 9.72 -22.87 -6.08
N ARG A 63 10.15 -21.69 -5.57
CA ARG A 63 10.97 -21.57 -4.38
C ARG A 63 10.69 -20.26 -3.70
N PHE A 64 10.67 -20.24 -2.37
CA PHE A 64 10.54 -19.07 -1.52
C PHE A 64 11.64 -19.09 -0.47
N ARG A 65 12.35 -17.97 -0.29
CA ARG A 65 13.33 -17.78 0.77
C ARG A 65 13.26 -16.33 1.25
N ALA A 66 13.20 -16.14 2.56
CA ALA A 66 13.27 -14.83 3.20
C ALA A 66 14.17 -14.92 4.44
N SER A 67 15.10 -13.98 4.59
CA SER A 67 16.03 -13.87 5.71
C SER A 67 16.29 -12.40 6.04
N ALA A 68 16.98 -12.13 7.16
CA ALA A 68 17.32 -10.74 7.51
C ALA A 68 18.31 -10.08 6.52
N SER A 69 19.09 -10.89 5.81
CA SER A 69 20.10 -10.45 4.83
C SER A 69 19.57 -10.37 3.40
N GLY A 70 18.30 -10.70 3.17
CA GLY A 70 17.65 -10.69 1.86
C GLY A 70 16.79 -11.92 1.63
N GLY A 71 16.06 -11.92 0.53
CA GLY A 71 15.19 -13.00 0.10
C GLY A 71 15.17 -13.14 -1.43
N HIS A 72 14.50 -14.16 -1.90
CA HIS A 72 14.13 -14.30 -3.31
C HIS A 72 12.98 -15.28 -3.50
N VAL A 73 12.19 -15.04 -4.54
CA VAL A 73 11.12 -15.93 -5.00
C VAL A 73 11.44 -16.40 -6.41
N VAL A 74 11.44 -17.71 -6.63
CA VAL A 74 11.55 -18.30 -7.97
C VAL A 74 10.16 -18.61 -8.48
N VAL A 75 9.77 -17.95 -9.55
CA VAL A 75 8.44 -18.10 -10.17
C VAL A 75 8.55 -18.57 -11.61
N ASN A 76 7.46 -19.10 -12.16
CA ASN A 76 7.40 -19.51 -13.57
C ASN A 76 6.88 -18.40 -14.48
N LYS A 77 6.36 -17.30 -13.90
CA LYS A 77 5.81 -16.15 -14.62
C LYS A 77 6.17 -14.88 -13.86
N SER A 78 6.73 -13.91 -14.57
CA SER A 78 7.03 -12.60 -14.04
C SER A 78 6.56 -11.52 -15.01
N ASN A 79 6.19 -10.35 -14.48
CA ASN A 79 5.92 -9.13 -15.22
C ASN A 79 6.22 -7.94 -14.29
N PHE A 80 6.16 -6.72 -14.83
CA PHE A 80 6.45 -5.51 -14.07
C PHE A 80 5.55 -5.34 -12.82
N ALA A 81 4.28 -5.77 -12.89
CA ALA A 81 3.35 -5.66 -11.77
C ALA A 81 3.74 -6.63 -10.64
N ILE A 82 4.16 -7.86 -10.96
CA ILE A 82 4.69 -8.82 -9.97
C ILE A 82 5.99 -8.29 -9.37
N ALA A 83 6.92 -7.80 -10.21
CA ALA A 83 8.23 -7.32 -9.77
C ALA A 83 8.13 -6.06 -8.88
N LEU A 84 7.23 -5.13 -9.20
CA LEU A 84 7.14 -3.85 -8.49
C LEU A 84 6.07 -3.81 -7.39
N ALA A 85 5.24 -4.86 -7.26
CA ALA A 85 4.18 -4.93 -6.25
C ALA A 85 4.66 -4.65 -4.81
N PRO A 86 5.79 -5.17 -4.31
CA PRO A 86 6.23 -4.92 -2.95
C PRO A 86 6.45 -3.45 -2.60
N TYR A 87 6.68 -2.60 -3.60
CA TYR A 87 6.96 -1.17 -3.40
C TYR A 87 5.71 -0.29 -3.32
N PHE A 88 4.54 -0.81 -3.71
CA PHE A 88 3.28 -0.07 -3.63
C PHE A 88 2.15 -0.84 -2.90
N PHE A 89 2.24 -2.15 -2.77
CA PHE A 89 1.21 -2.95 -2.10
C PHE A 89 1.53 -3.13 -0.61
N PRO A 90 0.80 -2.45 0.30
CA PRO A 90 1.10 -2.46 1.74
C PRO A 90 0.57 -3.72 2.41
N LEU A 91 1.23 -4.86 2.19
CA LEU A 91 0.79 -6.19 2.64
C LEU A 91 0.29 -6.21 4.09
N TYR A 92 1.06 -5.67 5.04
CA TYR A 92 0.69 -5.71 6.45
C TYR A 92 -0.52 -4.84 6.77
N ALA A 93 -0.70 -3.70 6.08
CA ALA A 93 -1.90 -2.90 6.21
C ALA A 93 -3.13 -3.66 5.68
N VAL A 94 -2.99 -4.35 4.55
CA VAL A 94 -4.05 -5.23 4.01
C VAL A 94 -4.39 -6.35 4.99
N LEU A 95 -3.40 -6.99 5.62
CA LEU A 95 -3.64 -8.02 6.63
C LEU A 95 -4.37 -7.47 7.87
N VAL A 96 -4.05 -6.24 8.31
CA VAL A 96 -4.79 -5.57 9.39
C VAL A 96 -6.25 -5.35 9.00
N VAL A 97 -6.52 -4.87 7.77
CA VAL A 97 -7.89 -4.69 7.26
C VAL A 97 -8.63 -6.01 7.22
N LEU A 98 -8.05 -7.04 6.62
CA LEU A 98 -8.69 -8.36 6.51
C LEU A 98 -8.93 -9.00 7.89
N GLY A 99 -7.98 -8.87 8.81
CA GLY A 99 -8.13 -9.36 10.18
C GLY A 99 -9.25 -8.65 10.92
N PHE A 100 -9.35 -7.31 10.78
CA PHE A 100 -10.44 -6.55 11.40
C PHE A 100 -11.80 -6.91 10.79
N LEU A 101 -11.91 -7.03 9.46
CA LEU A 101 -13.14 -7.42 8.79
C LEU A 101 -13.60 -8.83 9.23
N ALA A 102 -12.68 -9.78 9.30
CA ALA A 102 -12.98 -11.13 9.78
C ALA A 102 -13.44 -11.12 11.25
N GLY A 103 -12.73 -10.38 12.12
CA GLY A 103 -13.10 -10.25 13.53
C GLY A 103 -14.42 -9.50 13.73
N HIS A 104 -14.71 -8.51 12.88
CA HIS A 104 -15.98 -7.81 12.90
C HIS A 104 -17.15 -8.74 12.48
N TRP A 105 -16.94 -9.53 11.44
CA TRP A 105 -17.94 -10.50 10.97
C TRP A 105 -18.20 -11.62 11.98
N LEU A 106 -17.15 -12.15 12.63
CA LEU A 106 -17.27 -13.28 13.55
C LEU A 106 -17.66 -12.86 14.99
N TRP A 107 -17.18 -11.71 15.48
CA TRP A 107 -17.28 -11.30 16.90
C TRP A 107 -17.73 -9.86 17.11
N ASN A 108 -18.20 -9.15 16.05
CA ASN A 108 -18.65 -7.76 16.11
C ASN A 108 -17.63 -6.80 16.77
N TRP A 109 -16.43 -6.71 16.19
CA TRP A 109 -15.33 -5.89 16.70
C TRP A 109 -15.53 -4.37 16.52
N ALA A 110 -16.78 -3.88 16.38
CA ALA A 110 -17.06 -2.45 16.21
C ALA A 110 -16.43 -1.56 17.31
N HIS A 111 -16.35 -2.05 18.54
CA HIS A 111 -15.74 -1.33 19.67
C HIS A 111 -14.21 -1.23 19.61
N TYR A 112 -13.54 -2.01 18.75
CA TYR A 112 -12.09 -1.95 18.52
C TYR A 112 -11.69 -1.06 17.34
N LEU A 113 -12.59 -0.22 16.83
CA LEU A 113 -12.33 0.59 15.63
C LEU A 113 -11.12 1.52 15.79
N ALA A 114 -10.94 2.13 16.96
CA ALA A 114 -9.78 2.98 17.24
C ALA A 114 -8.47 2.18 17.24
N LEU A 115 -8.47 0.96 17.82
CA LEU A 115 -7.32 0.07 17.77
C LEU A 115 -7.01 -0.38 16.33
N PHE A 116 -8.03 -0.68 15.55
CA PHE A 116 -7.89 -0.98 14.12
C PHE A 116 -7.19 0.15 13.37
N HIS A 117 -7.65 1.40 13.51
CA HIS A 117 -7.02 2.55 12.85
C HIS A 117 -5.58 2.77 13.33
N LEU A 118 -5.30 2.57 14.61
CA LEU A 118 -3.95 2.66 15.17
C LEU A 118 -3.02 1.61 14.56
N LEU A 119 -3.42 0.34 14.52
CA LEU A 119 -2.65 -0.74 13.93
C LEU A 119 -2.46 -0.54 12.42
N LEU A 120 -3.48 -0.04 11.74
CA LEU A 120 -3.41 0.26 10.31
C LEU A 120 -2.41 1.38 10.02
N GLY A 121 -2.41 2.45 10.82
CA GLY A 121 -1.44 3.54 10.71
C GLY A 121 -0.01 3.05 10.92
N ALA A 122 0.22 2.22 11.95
CA ALA A 122 1.52 1.61 12.20
C ALA A 122 1.96 0.69 11.04
N ALA A 123 1.08 -0.15 10.52
CA ALA A 123 1.38 -1.07 9.42
C ALA A 123 1.65 -0.33 8.09
N TYR A 124 0.92 0.76 7.83
CA TYR A 124 1.16 1.59 6.65
C TYR A 124 2.47 2.37 6.75
N ALA A 125 2.77 2.96 7.92
CA ALA A 125 4.05 3.62 8.16
C ALA A 125 5.23 2.64 8.09
N PHE A 126 5.06 1.39 8.56
CA PHE A 126 6.02 0.29 8.37
C PHE A 126 6.34 0.10 6.88
N HIS A 127 5.30 -0.04 6.05
CA HIS A 127 5.47 -0.21 4.60
C HIS A 127 6.25 0.97 3.98
N VAL A 128 5.84 2.21 4.26
CA VAL A 128 6.46 3.41 3.67
C VAL A 128 7.92 3.56 4.11
N THR A 129 8.20 3.45 5.41
CA THR A 129 9.54 3.72 5.96
C THR A 129 10.56 2.65 5.56
N LEU A 130 10.15 1.38 5.52
CA LEU A 130 11.06 0.30 5.14
C LEU A 130 11.25 0.20 3.63
N ASN A 131 10.24 0.49 2.82
CA ASN A 131 10.43 0.68 1.38
C ASN A 131 11.40 1.84 1.10
N TRP A 132 11.22 2.99 1.76
CA TRP A 132 12.17 4.10 1.65
C TRP A 132 13.59 3.71 2.07
N HIS A 133 13.73 2.89 3.11
CA HIS A 133 15.03 2.40 3.55
C HIS A 133 15.70 1.51 2.49
N ILE A 134 14.94 0.57 1.93
CA ILE A 134 15.47 -0.40 0.96
C ILE A 134 15.78 0.24 -0.42
N LEU A 135 15.00 1.24 -0.82
CA LEU A 135 15.22 1.99 -2.06
C LEU A 135 16.56 2.77 -2.10
N LYS A 136 17.26 2.88 -0.97
CA LYS A 136 18.64 3.45 -0.91
C LYS A 136 19.70 2.47 -1.41
N PHE A 137 19.34 1.19 -1.54
CA PHE A 137 20.23 0.14 -2.04
C PHE A 137 19.79 -0.30 -3.43
N ASP A 138 20.73 -0.88 -4.19
CA ASP A 138 20.40 -1.44 -5.50
C ASP A 138 19.39 -2.58 -5.38
N GLN A 139 18.29 -2.48 -6.13
CA GLN A 139 17.22 -3.46 -6.14
C GLN A 139 17.09 -4.04 -7.56
N SER A 140 17.26 -5.36 -7.69
CA SER A 140 17.13 -6.05 -8.97
C SER A 140 15.75 -5.83 -9.62
N ASP A 141 14.69 -5.83 -8.82
CA ASP A 141 13.31 -5.63 -9.30
C ASP A 141 13.14 -4.30 -10.03
N ILE A 142 13.79 -3.25 -9.54
CA ILE A 142 13.73 -1.91 -10.12
C ILE A 142 14.68 -1.79 -11.30
N ARG A 143 15.92 -2.27 -11.15
CA ARG A 143 16.95 -2.20 -12.18
C ARG A 143 16.51 -2.95 -13.44
N ASP A 144 16.00 -4.17 -13.28
CA ASP A 144 15.62 -5.06 -14.39
C ASP A 144 14.39 -4.54 -15.16
N GLN A 145 13.52 -3.74 -14.52
CA GLN A 145 12.39 -3.05 -15.17
C GLN A 145 12.77 -1.66 -15.71
N GLY A 146 13.91 -1.11 -15.30
CA GLY A 146 14.34 0.27 -15.59
C GLY A 146 13.84 1.29 -14.57
N TYR A 147 14.76 2.15 -14.11
CA TYR A 147 14.51 3.07 -12.97
C TYR A 147 13.35 4.03 -13.19
N LEU A 148 13.27 4.69 -14.36
CA LEU A 148 12.20 5.65 -14.66
C LEU A 148 10.83 4.98 -14.72
N PHE A 149 10.75 3.85 -15.43
CA PHE A 149 9.52 3.08 -15.55
C PHE A 149 9.05 2.61 -14.16
N SER A 150 9.95 2.02 -13.38
CA SER A 150 9.66 1.57 -12.01
C SER A 150 9.18 2.71 -11.12
N ALA A 151 9.82 3.88 -11.16
CA ALA A 151 9.42 5.04 -10.38
C ALA A 151 7.98 5.47 -10.70
N VAL A 152 7.62 5.52 -11.99
CA VAL A 152 6.25 5.86 -12.43
C VAL A 152 5.24 4.82 -11.95
N ILE A 153 5.53 3.53 -12.12
CA ILE A 153 4.61 2.45 -11.72
C ILE A 153 4.44 2.41 -10.20
N ILE A 154 5.52 2.54 -9.43
CA ILE A 154 5.48 2.58 -7.96
C ILE A 154 4.67 3.80 -7.49
N PHE A 155 4.89 4.97 -8.09
CA PHE A 155 4.12 6.18 -7.77
C PHE A 155 2.63 5.99 -8.05
N LEU A 156 2.27 5.53 -9.25
CA LEU A 156 0.87 5.29 -9.64
C LEU A 156 0.21 4.21 -8.77
N GLY A 157 0.94 3.14 -8.46
CA GLY A 157 0.47 2.07 -7.57
C GLY A 157 0.15 2.59 -6.16
N ASN A 158 1.04 3.41 -5.57
CA ASN A 158 0.79 4.03 -4.25
C ASN A 158 -0.41 4.99 -4.29
N VAL A 159 -0.55 5.80 -5.36
CA VAL A 159 -1.73 6.66 -5.53
C VAL A 159 -3.01 5.83 -5.63
N ALA A 160 -3.00 4.73 -6.38
CA ALA A 160 -4.15 3.83 -6.51
C ALA A 160 -4.53 3.19 -5.15
N VAL A 161 -3.54 2.73 -4.38
CA VAL A 161 -3.77 2.20 -3.02
C VAL A 161 -4.43 3.23 -2.11
N LEU A 162 -3.98 4.48 -2.15
CA LEU A 162 -4.59 5.55 -1.35
C LEU A 162 -5.98 5.94 -1.84
N LEU A 163 -6.22 5.97 -3.16
CA LEU A 163 -7.54 6.26 -3.75
C LEU A 163 -8.60 5.22 -3.39
N VAL A 164 -8.19 3.97 -3.18
CA VAL A 164 -9.08 2.89 -2.74
C VAL A 164 -9.14 2.83 -1.21
N GLY A 165 -8.00 2.91 -0.54
CA GLY A 165 -7.88 2.70 0.90
C GLY A 165 -8.56 3.79 1.73
N ILE A 166 -8.35 5.07 1.40
CA ILE A 166 -8.92 6.17 2.20
C ILE A 166 -10.46 6.16 2.17
N PRO A 167 -11.16 6.04 1.03
CA PRO A 167 -12.61 5.93 1.01
C PRO A 167 -13.19 4.74 1.77
N LEU A 168 -12.45 3.63 1.84
CA LEU A 168 -12.87 2.47 2.62
C LEU A 168 -12.77 2.69 4.13
N LEU A 169 -11.87 3.57 4.56
CA LEU A 169 -11.61 3.85 5.99
C LEU A 169 -12.46 5.00 6.53
N VAL A 170 -12.85 5.93 5.68
CA VAL A 170 -13.56 7.15 6.08
C VAL A 170 -15.03 7.02 5.67
N PRO A 171 -15.96 6.78 6.59
CA PRO A 171 -17.39 6.56 6.28
C PRO A 171 -18.04 7.71 5.50
N LYS A 172 -17.55 8.95 5.66
CA LYS A 172 -18.04 10.13 4.93
C LYS A 172 -17.71 10.08 3.43
N VAL A 173 -16.72 9.29 3.03
CA VAL A 173 -16.30 9.13 1.64
C VAL A 173 -16.76 7.76 1.18
N GLY A 174 -17.76 7.69 0.33
CA GLY A 174 -18.29 6.40 -0.16
C GLY A 174 -17.20 5.54 -0.82
N PRO A 175 -17.26 4.20 -0.71
CA PRO A 175 -16.20 3.28 -1.16
C PRO A 175 -15.77 3.45 -2.62
N GLY A 176 -16.68 3.89 -3.50
CA GLY A 176 -16.40 4.13 -4.92
C GLY A 176 -15.93 5.56 -5.25
N ALA A 177 -15.95 6.49 -4.28
CA ALA A 177 -15.72 7.91 -4.54
C ALA A 177 -14.32 8.18 -5.11
N GLY A 178 -13.30 7.53 -4.59
CA GLY A 178 -11.92 7.69 -5.07
C GLY A 178 -11.75 7.32 -6.54
N LEU A 179 -12.31 6.19 -6.96
CA LEU A 179 -12.28 5.75 -8.35
C LEU A 179 -13.18 6.61 -9.24
N GLY A 180 -14.37 7.00 -8.77
CA GLY A 180 -15.28 7.91 -9.48
C GLY A 180 -14.59 9.25 -9.77
N TRP A 181 -14.01 9.89 -8.76
CA TRP A 181 -13.30 11.16 -8.94
C TRP A 181 -12.02 11.01 -9.79
N TRP A 182 -11.37 9.85 -9.76
CA TRP A 182 -10.25 9.60 -10.66
C TRP A 182 -10.70 9.55 -12.13
N LEU A 183 -11.80 8.88 -12.43
CA LEU A 183 -12.38 8.83 -13.78
C LEU A 183 -12.85 10.21 -14.25
N GLU A 184 -13.55 10.97 -13.40
CA GLU A 184 -13.98 12.35 -13.69
C GLU A 184 -12.78 13.25 -14.02
N CYS A 185 -11.78 13.32 -13.13
CA CYS A 185 -10.59 14.14 -13.33
C CYS A 185 -9.83 13.75 -14.60
N THR A 186 -9.77 12.45 -14.91
CA THR A 186 -9.11 11.96 -16.13
C THR A 186 -9.89 12.39 -17.37
N GLY A 187 -11.22 12.27 -17.35
CA GLY A 187 -12.11 12.73 -18.43
C GLY A 187 -12.00 14.24 -18.67
N GLU A 188 -11.96 15.06 -17.60
CA GLU A 188 -11.75 16.50 -17.69
C GLU A 188 -10.41 16.88 -18.35
N ILE A 189 -9.33 16.19 -17.98
CA ILE A 189 -8.00 16.42 -18.57
C ILE A 189 -8.00 16.08 -20.07
N LEU A 190 -8.55 14.91 -20.42
CA LEU A 190 -8.64 14.47 -21.82
C LEU A 190 -9.49 15.41 -22.66
N SER A 191 -10.62 15.91 -22.13
CA SER A 191 -11.47 16.88 -22.85
C SER A 191 -10.76 18.21 -23.10
N ARG A 192 -9.99 18.71 -22.12
CA ARG A 192 -9.18 19.93 -22.28
C ARG A 192 -8.07 19.75 -23.32
N LEU A 193 -7.37 18.62 -23.30
CA LEU A 193 -6.33 18.32 -24.30
C LEU A 193 -6.91 18.27 -25.71
N ARG A 194 -8.13 17.69 -25.87
CA ARG A 194 -8.82 17.64 -27.17
C ARG A 194 -9.26 19.03 -27.71
N GLN A 195 -9.44 20.01 -26.82
CA GLN A 195 -9.79 21.39 -27.22
C GLN A 195 -8.57 22.22 -27.63
N VAL A 196 -7.36 21.79 -27.27
CA VAL A 196 -6.10 22.48 -27.55
C VAL A 196 -5.39 21.92 -28.80
N LEU A 197 -5.73 20.69 -29.19
CA LEU A 197 -5.26 20.01 -30.41
C LEU A 197 -6.22 20.25 -31.57
#